data_5e0c2293a5ad9c081c6c4464a015dbfa
#
_entry.id   5e0c2293a5ad9c081c6c4464a015dbfa
#
_cell.length_a   1.000
_cell.length_b   1.000
_cell.length_c   1.000
_cell.angle_alpha   90.00
_cell.angle_beta   90.00
_cell.angle_gamma   90.00
#
_symmetry.space_group_name_H-M   'P 1'
#
loop_
_entity.id
_entity.type
_entity.pdbx_description
1 polymer ?
#
loop_
_entity_poly.entity_id
_entity_poly.type
_entity_poly.pdbx_seq_one_letter_code
_entity_poly.pdbx_strand_id
1 'polypeptide(L)'
;MSWLDEVPWNGEGLIAAVAQDAASGRVLTLAWMNREALKQTAEKGEAVYWSRSRRKLWRKGEQSGHVQKVRELRLDCDSDAILLQVEQVGGIACHTGRESCFYRKLEKGSWVTTDPVLKDPADIYKK
;
A
#
# COMPACT_ATOMS: atom_id res chain seq x y z
N MET A 1 -13.92 19.33 14.57
CA MET A 1 -13.40 19.04 13.23
C MET A 1 -12.66 17.73 13.21
N SER A 2 -12.83 16.97 12.15
CA SER A 2 -12.14 15.70 12.00
C SER A 2 -10.70 15.92 11.52
N TRP A 3 -9.78 15.06 11.96
CA TRP A 3 -8.41 15.05 11.44
C TRP A 3 -8.38 14.79 9.93
N LEU A 4 -9.42 14.15 9.39
CA LEU A 4 -9.56 13.93 7.95
C LEU A 4 -9.72 15.24 7.18
N ASP A 5 -10.23 16.28 7.82
CA ASP A 5 -10.43 17.58 7.18
C ASP A 5 -9.12 18.33 6.97
N GLU A 6 -8.05 17.91 7.65
CA GLU A 6 -6.73 18.52 7.51
C GLU A 6 -5.95 17.97 6.31
N VAL A 7 -6.47 16.94 5.66
CA VAL A 7 -5.83 16.35 4.47
C VAL A 7 -6.27 17.13 3.22
N PRO A 8 -5.33 17.69 2.46
CA PRO A 8 -5.67 18.41 1.23
C PRO A 8 -5.84 17.42 0.07
N TRP A 9 -7.02 16.81 0.01
CA TRP A 9 -7.35 15.86 -1.04
C TRP A 9 -7.17 16.49 -2.42
N ASN A 10 -6.60 15.74 -3.38
CA ASN A 10 -6.39 16.28 -4.72
C ASN A 10 -7.73 16.47 -5.45
N GLY A 11 -7.68 16.91 -6.73
CA GLY A 11 -8.90 17.19 -7.51
C GLY A 11 -9.83 15.99 -7.68
N GLU A 12 -9.31 14.77 -7.48
CA GLU A 12 -10.10 13.55 -7.54
C GLU A 12 -10.52 13.04 -6.16
N GLY A 13 -10.19 13.78 -5.11
CA GLY A 13 -10.48 13.39 -3.74
C GLY A 13 -9.54 12.32 -3.20
N LEU A 14 -8.33 12.24 -3.71
CA LEU A 14 -7.36 11.21 -3.37
C LEU A 14 -6.09 11.78 -2.75
N ILE A 15 -5.38 10.91 -2.03
CA ILE A 15 -4.03 11.18 -1.54
C ILE A 15 -3.17 9.95 -1.82
N ALA A 16 -1.90 10.17 -2.15
CA ALA A 16 -0.94 9.09 -2.34
C ALA A 16 -0.63 8.44 -1.00
N ALA A 17 -0.49 7.12 -0.99
CA ALA A 17 -0.23 6.34 0.21
C ALA A 17 0.93 5.39 -0.05
N VAL A 18 1.98 5.50 0.77
CA VAL A 18 3.16 4.65 0.68
C VAL A 18 3.16 3.71 1.87
N ALA A 19 3.22 2.40 1.62
CA ALA A 19 3.36 1.41 2.68
C ALA A 19 4.81 0.99 2.81
N GLN A 20 5.32 1.03 4.04
CA GLN A 20 6.68 0.69 4.39
C GLN A 20 6.66 -0.37 5.48
N ASP A 21 7.51 -1.39 5.35
CA ASP A 21 7.61 -2.40 6.38
C ASP A 21 8.21 -1.79 7.64
N ALA A 22 7.48 -1.90 8.75
CA ALA A 22 7.88 -1.26 10.01
C ALA A 22 9.16 -1.85 10.60
N ALA A 23 9.45 -3.13 10.32
CA ALA A 23 10.62 -3.80 10.86
C ALA A 23 11.87 -3.55 10.03
N SER A 24 11.79 -3.71 8.70
CA SER A 24 12.95 -3.61 7.81
C SER A 24 13.17 -2.22 7.25
N GLY A 25 12.14 -1.39 7.23
CA GLY A 25 12.17 -0.09 6.57
C GLY A 25 11.99 -0.16 5.06
N ARG A 26 11.75 -1.33 4.53
CA ARG A 26 11.60 -1.47 3.08
C ARG A 26 10.28 -0.87 2.60
N VAL A 27 10.32 -0.10 1.52
CA VAL A 27 9.11 0.42 0.87
C VAL A 27 8.46 -0.72 0.10
N LEU A 28 7.18 -0.96 0.35
CA LEU A 28 6.47 -2.11 -0.19
C LEU A 28 5.58 -1.76 -1.37
N THR A 29 4.83 -0.68 -1.30
CA THR A 29 3.88 -0.30 -2.35
C THR A 29 3.52 1.17 -2.27
N LEU A 30 3.04 1.71 -3.40
CA LEU A 30 2.38 3.01 -3.45
C LEU A 30 0.97 2.77 -3.98
N ALA A 31 -0.01 3.32 -3.29
CA ALA A 31 -1.41 3.20 -3.66
C ALA A 31 -2.10 4.53 -3.42
N TRP A 32 -3.41 4.56 -3.51
CA TRP A 32 -4.20 5.77 -3.32
C TRP A 32 -5.27 5.54 -2.26
N MET A 33 -5.62 6.59 -1.56
CA MET A 33 -6.71 6.56 -0.59
C MET A 33 -7.63 7.73 -0.84
N ASN A 34 -8.95 7.47 -0.78
CA ASN A 34 -9.91 8.55 -0.64
C ASN A 34 -10.19 8.73 0.87
N ARG A 35 -11.05 9.66 1.21
CA ARG A 35 -11.38 9.96 2.61
C ARG A 35 -11.86 8.71 3.35
N GLU A 36 -12.73 7.93 2.74
CA GLU A 36 -13.28 6.73 3.36
C GLU A 36 -12.21 5.66 3.57
N ALA A 37 -11.30 5.49 2.60
CA ALA A 37 -10.20 4.52 2.71
C ALA A 37 -9.31 4.87 3.91
N LEU A 38 -8.91 6.14 4.04
CA LEU A 38 -8.06 6.58 5.14
C LEU A 38 -8.78 6.43 6.49
N LYS A 39 -10.06 6.78 6.53
CA LYS A 39 -10.86 6.63 7.74
C LYS A 39 -10.92 5.17 8.18
N GLN A 40 -11.22 4.26 7.25
CA GLN A 40 -11.29 2.83 7.57
C GLN A 40 -9.94 2.27 7.98
N THR A 41 -8.86 2.72 7.34
CA THR A 41 -7.50 2.30 7.70
C THR A 41 -7.21 2.65 9.15
N ALA A 42 -7.52 3.88 9.55
CA ALA A 42 -7.28 4.32 10.92
C ALA A 42 -8.14 3.58 11.94
N GLU A 43 -9.39 3.32 11.58
CA GLU A 43 -10.33 2.65 12.50
C GLU A 43 -10.05 1.16 12.63
N LYS A 44 -9.71 0.49 11.54
CA LYS A 44 -9.54 -0.97 11.52
C LYS A 44 -8.12 -1.43 11.83
N GLY A 45 -7.15 -0.55 11.68
CA GLY A 45 -5.75 -0.92 11.86
C GLY A 45 -5.20 -1.80 10.73
N GLU A 46 -5.88 -1.86 9.61
CA GLU A 46 -5.45 -2.57 8.40
C GLU A 46 -5.59 -1.64 7.21
N ALA A 47 -4.64 -1.76 6.26
CA ALA A 47 -4.62 -0.86 5.12
C ALA A 47 -5.81 -1.08 4.18
N VAL A 48 -6.56 -0.01 3.93
CA VAL A 48 -7.66 0.04 2.98
C VAL A 48 -7.30 1.14 1.97
N TYR A 49 -7.35 0.80 0.70
CA TYR A 49 -7.00 1.71 -0.38
C TYR A 49 -8.19 1.99 -1.28
N TRP A 50 -8.01 2.96 -2.16
CA TRP A 50 -8.97 3.26 -3.23
C TRP A 50 -8.37 2.81 -4.56
N SER A 51 -9.07 1.92 -5.26
CA SER A 51 -8.67 1.50 -6.59
C SER A 51 -9.18 2.51 -7.61
N ARG A 52 -8.26 3.22 -8.29
CA ARG A 52 -8.63 4.21 -9.29
C ARG A 52 -9.27 3.56 -10.52
N SER A 53 -8.76 2.39 -10.93
CA SER A 53 -9.26 1.69 -12.12
C SER A 53 -10.64 1.07 -11.89
N ARG A 54 -10.85 0.49 -10.71
CA ARG A 54 -12.13 -0.17 -10.38
C ARG A 54 -13.13 0.78 -9.73
N ARG A 55 -12.66 1.96 -9.30
CA ARG A 55 -13.46 2.98 -8.63
C ARG A 55 -14.18 2.43 -7.40
N LYS A 56 -13.43 1.72 -6.56
CA LYS A 56 -13.95 1.16 -5.31
C LYS A 56 -12.88 1.02 -4.25
N LEU A 57 -13.33 0.88 -3.00
CA LEU A 57 -12.46 0.58 -1.88
C LEU A 57 -11.97 -0.87 -1.99
N TRP A 58 -10.74 -1.13 -1.54
CA TRP A 58 -10.26 -2.49 -1.38
C TRP A 58 -9.34 -2.58 -0.18
N ARG A 59 -9.54 -3.61 0.63
CA ARG A 59 -8.68 -3.89 1.77
C ARG A 59 -7.49 -4.71 1.26
N LYS A 60 -6.28 -4.25 1.56
CA LYS A 60 -5.08 -4.97 1.15
C LYS A 60 -5.12 -6.38 1.73
N GLY A 61 -4.99 -7.38 0.87
CA GLY A 61 -4.97 -8.79 1.27
C GLY A 61 -6.36 -9.43 1.41
N GLU A 62 -7.44 -8.77 0.99
CA GLU A 62 -8.78 -9.32 1.13
C GLU A 62 -8.98 -10.64 0.36
N GLN A 63 -8.20 -10.88 -0.68
CA GLN A 63 -8.24 -12.12 -1.44
C GLN A 63 -7.06 -13.04 -1.12
N SER A 64 -5.88 -12.46 -0.98
CA SER A 64 -4.63 -13.22 -0.77
C SER A 64 -4.37 -13.60 0.69
N GLY A 65 -4.99 -12.89 1.63
CA GLY A 65 -4.67 -13.01 3.04
C GLY A 65 -3.44 -12.20 3.47
N HIS A 66 -2.74 -11.57 2.52
CA HIS A 66 -1.54 -10.77 2.78
C HIS A 66 -1.91 -9.35 3.19
N VAL A 67 -2.61 -9.22 4.31
CA VAL A 67 -3.05 -7.93 4.82
C VAL A 67 -1.87 -7.11 5.32
N GLN A 68 -2.07 -5.80 5.41
CA GLN A 68 -1.09 -4.88 5.99
C GLN A 68 -1.65 -4.37 7.30
N LYS A 69 -1.06 -4.81 8.41
CA LYS A 69 -1.46 -4.33 9.74
C LYS A 69 -0.75 -3.01 9.99
N VAL A 70 -1.51 -1.96 10.18
CA VAL A 70 -0.98 -0.60 10.32
C VAL A 70 -0.52 -0.37 11.75
N ARG A 71 0.76 -0.03 11.89
CA ARG A 71 1.37 0.33 13.17
C ARG A 71 1.31 1.83 13.39
N GLU A 72 1.47 2.61 12.32
CA GLU A 72 1.55 4.05 12.40
C GLU A 72 1.17 4.68 11.07
N LEU A 73 0.52 5.83 11.13
CA LEU A 73 0.20 6.64 9.96
C LEU A 73 0.89 7.98 10.12
N ARG A 74 1.59 8.44 9.09
CA ARG A 74 2.25 9.74 9.07
C ARG A 74 1.83 10.53 7.85
N LEU A 75 1.62 11.83 8.05
CA LEU A 75 1.34 12.76 6.96
C LEU A 75 2.65 13.47 6.61
N ASP A 76 2.93 13.64 5.32
CA ASP A 76 4.19 14.28 4.95
C ASP A 76 4.15 15.79 5.17
N CYS A 77 5.29 16.50 4.95
CA CYS A 77 5.44 17.89 5.39
C CYS A 77 4.48 18.88 4.72
N ASP A 78 4.08 18.64 3.49
CA ASP A 78 3.07 19.46 2.79
C ASP A 78 1.71 18.75 2.70
N SER A 79 1.56 17.67 3.44
CA SER A 79 0.30 16.94 3.64
C SER A 79 -0.26 16.30 2.37
N ASP A 80 0.57 16.00 1.38
CA ASP A 80 0.11 15.42 0.12
C ASP A 80 0.40 13.93 -0.04
N ALA A 81 0.96 13.30 0.99
CA ALA A 81 1.20 11.86 1.00
C ALA A 81 1.07 11.30 2.40
N ILE A 82 0.58 10.07 2.48
CA ILE A 82 0.48 9.32 3.75
C ILE A 82 1.53 8.22 3.72
N LEU A 83 2.26 8.07 4.83
CA LEU A 83 3.16 6.95 5.04
C LEU A 83 2.51 5.99 6.04
N LEU A 84 2.35 4.73 5.64
CA LEU A 84 1.86 3.68 6.51
C LEU A 84 3.04 2.83 6.95
N GLN A 85 3.30 2.78 8.26
CA GLN A 85 4.23 1.82 8.83
C GLN A 85 3.43 0.55 9.09
N VAL A 86 3.76 -0.55 8.41
CA VAL A 86 2.93 -1.75 8.43
C VAL A 86 3.72 -3.01 8.75
N GLU A 87 2.99 -4.02 9.24
CA GLU A 87 3.45 -5.39 9.27
C GLU A 87 2.79 -6.08 8.07
N GLN A 88 3.59 -6.47 7.08
CA GLN A 88 3.08 -7.16 5.89
C GLN A 88 2.90 -8.64 6.20
N VAL A 89 1.67 -9.07 6.38
CA VAL A 89 1.37 -10.47 6.67
C VAL A 89 1.77 -11.31 5.45
N GLY A 90 2.49 -12.40 5.69
CA GLY A 90 2.98 -13.28 4.63
C GLY A 90 4.24 -12.78 3.94
N GLY A 91 4.69 -11.56 4.23
CA GLY A 91 5.92 -11.01 3.66
C GLY A 91 5.85 -10.69 2.17
N ILE A 92 4.66 -10.65 1.59
CA ILE A 92 4.48 -10.42 0.15
C ILE A 92 3.45 -9.30 -0.03
N ALA A 93 3.91 -8.14 -0.53
CA ALA A 93 3.04 -7.01 -0.79
C ALA A 93 2.51 -6.98 -2.23
N CYS A 94 3.29 -7.49 -3.18
CA CYS A 94 2.98 -7.40 -4.60
C CYS A 94 2.14 -8.59 -5.10
N HIS A 95 1.17 -8.32 -5.96
CA HIS A 95 0.35 -9.37 -6.57
C HIS A 95 1.15 -10.33 -7.46
N THR A 96 2.38 -9.94 -7.82
CA THR A 96 3.28 -10.82 -8.59
C THR A 96 3.95 -11.88 -7.71
N GLY A 97 3.70 -11.86 -6.39
CA GLY A 97 4.31 -12.78 -5.45
C GLY A 97 5.64 -12.30 -4.90
N ARG A 98 5.99 -11.04 -5.11
CA ARG A 98 7.23 -10.45 -4.61
C ARG A 98 6.99 -9.67 -3.31
N GLU A 99 8.05 -9.51 -2.53
CA GLU A 99 7.98 -8.79 -1.26
C GLU A 99 7.50 -7.35 -1.45
N SER A 100 8.01 -6.66 -2.47
CA SER A 100 7.71 -5.26 -2.75
C SER A 100 7.21 -5.10 -4.18
N CYS A 101 6.34 -4.11 -4.38
CA CYS A 101 5.93 -3.72 -5.73
C CYS A 101 7.07 -3.03 -6.47
N PHE A 102 8.09 -2.56 -5.75
CA PHE A 102 9.26 -1.89 -6.32
C PHE A 102 10.38 -2.90 -6.53
N TYR A 103 10.20 -3.81 -7.49
CA TYR A 103 11.11 -4.92 -7.72
C TYR A 103 11.98 -4.79 -8.97
N ARG A 104 11.96 -3.63 -9.61
CA ARG A 104 12.84 -3.37 -10.76
C ARG A 104 13.70 -2.14 -10.48
N LYS A 105 14.93 -2.22 -10.94
CA LYS A 105 15.94 -1.18 -10.73
C LYS A 105 16.46 -0.72 -12.08
N LEU A 106 16.72 0.57 -12.22
CA LEU A 106 17.32 1.11 -13.44
C LEU A 106 18.83 0.84 -13.40
N GLU A 107 19.32 0.10 -14.37
CA GLU A 107 20.74 -0.17 -14.55
C GLU A 107 21.12 0.05 -16.02
N LYS A 108 22.05 0.95 -16.27
CA LYS A 108 22.58 1.23 -17.61
C LYS A 108 21.48 1.43 -18.65
N GLY A 109 20.45 2.18 -18.29
CA GLY A 109 19.35 2.51 -19.20
C GLY A 109 18.27 1.43 -19.35
N SER A 110 18.31 0.38 -18.54
CA SER A 110 17.32 -0.71 -18.58
C SER A 110 16.73 -0.99 -17.22
N TRP A 111 15.47 -1.40 -17.20
CA TRP A 111 14.80 -1.81 -15.97
C TRP A 111 15.08 -3.30 -15.74
N VAL A 112 15.78 -3.58 -14.65
CA VAL A 112 16.23 -4.93 -14.29
C VAL A 112 15.47 -5.42 -13.06
N THR A 113 14.91 -6.63 -13.15
CA THR A 113 14.24 -7.26 -12.01
C THR A 113 15.27 -7.68 -10.97
N THR A 114 15.11 -7.19 -9.74
CA THR A 114 16.05 -7.45 -8.65
C THR A 114 15.51 -8.40 -7.59
N ASP A 115 14.20 -8.60 -7.54
CA ASP A 115 13.55 -9.38 -6.50
C ASP A 115 12.95 -10.66 -7.06
N PRO A 116 13.13 -11.80 -6.37
CA PRO A 116 12.53 -13.05 -6.81
C PRO A 116 11.04 -13.10 -6.49
N VAL A 117 10.32 -13.94 -7.22
CA VAL A 117 8.96 -14.31 -6.87
C VAL A 117 9.04 -15.27 -5.69
N LEU A 118 8.51 -14.87 -4.54
CA LEU A 118 8.55 -15.68 -3.31
C LEU A 118 7.46 -16.73 -3.30
N LYS A 119 6.34 -16.46 -3.96
CA LYS A 119 5.22 -17.39 -4.07
C LYS A 119 4.51 -17.15 -5.40
N ASP A 120 4.22 -18.22 -6.12
CA ASP A 120 3.54 -18.13 -7.41
C ASP A 120 2.17 -17.47 -7.21
N PRO A 121 1.83 -16.45 -8.02
CA PRO A 121 0.51 -15.81 -7.94
C PRO A 121 -0.66 -16.79 -8.04
N ALA A 122 -0.51 -17.87 -8.80
CA ALA A 122 -1.53 -18.91 -8.90
C ALA A 122 -1.80 -19.57 -7.55
N ASP A 123 -0.79 -19.65 -6.67
CA ASP A 123 -0.94 -20.23 -5.33
C ASP A 123 -1.47 -19.21 -4.33
N ILE A 124 -1.19 -17.91 -4.54
CA ILE A 124 -1.65 -16.84 -3.67
C ILE A 124 -3.18 -16.67 -3.78
N TYR A 125 -3.67 -16.68 -5.02
CA TYR A 125 -5.08 -16.40 -5.31
C TYR A 125 -5.89 -17.67 -5.56
N LYS A 126 -5.39 -18.79 -5.10
CA LYS A 126 -6.06 -20.07 -5.20
C LYS A 126 -7.28 -20.09 -4.28
N LYS A 127 -8.40 -20.52 -4.82
CA LYS A 127 -9.63 -20.69 -4.04
C LYS A 127 -9.78 -22.12 -3.57
#